data_49c2862b1bfe681d362e0e9f6f2b9167
#
_entry.id   49c2862b1bfe681d362e0e9f6f2b9167
#
_cell.length_a   1.000
_cell.length_b   1.000
_cell.length_c   1.000
_cell.angle_alpha   90.00
_cell.angle_beta   90.00
_cell.angle_gamma   90.00
#
_symmetry.space_group_name_H-M   'P 1'
#
loop_
_entity.id
_entity.type
_entity.pdbx_description
1 polymer ?
#
loop_
_entity_poly.entity_id
_entity_poly.type
_entity_poly.pdbx_seq_one_letter_code
_entity_poly.pdbx_strand_id
1 'polypeptide(L)'
;SEVRAVSISKLEIKYDDICYDIGAGTGSVSVEMALLCGKGKVYAIEKKAEAAELIKQNALKFHADNIEIICADAPNGMDGLPKADKVFIGGSSGNLYEIIEKCDCKKVVVNAITLETLSLAQESFEKLGYEYSVTQICASRGRKVGGYNMMTAQNPVFIICGEKL
;
A
#
# COMPACT_ATOMS: atom_id res chain seq x y z
N SER A 1 9.86 -6.42 -4.31
CA SER A 1 9.73 -7.61 -3.45
C SER A 1 8.50 -8.42 -3.83
N GLU A 2 8.46 -9.65 -3.38
CA GLU A 2 7.40 -10.63 -3.64
C GLU A 2 6.06 -10.10 -3.08
N VAL A 3 6.08 -9.61 -1.85
CA VAL A 3 4.91 -8.99 -1.19
C VAL A 3 4.35 -7.84 -2.04
N ARG A 4 5.22 -6.92 -2.48
CA ARG A 4 4.80 -5.78 -3.30
C ARG A 4 4.18 -6.24 -4.63
N ALA A 5 4.79 -7.20 -5.30
CA ALA A 5 4.27 -7.72 -6.57
C ALA A 5 2.86 -8.30 -6.40
N VAL A 6 2.62 -9.08 -5.34
CA VAL A 6 1.29 -9.64 -5.05
C VAL A 6 0.30 -8.55 -4.65
N SER A 7 0.69 -7.58 -3.80
CA SER A 7 -0.18 -6.47 -3.42
C SER A 7 -0.62 -5.64 -4.62
N ILE A 8 0.31 -5.30 -5.51
CA ILE A 8 0.02 -4.55 -6.74
C ILE A 8 -0.89 -5.37 -7.67
N SER A 9 -0.63 -6.66 -7.83
CA SER A 9 -1.48 -7.54 -8.64
C SER A 9 -2.93 -7.57 -8.13
N LYS A 10 -3.12 -7.61 -6.80
CA LYS A 10 -4.46 -7.62 -6.20
C LYS A 10 -5.22 -6.29 -6.31
N LEU A 11 -4.53 -5.17 -6.50
CA LEU A 11 -5.17 -3.88 -6.75
C LEU A 11 -5.85 -3.81 -8.13
N GLU A 12 -5.39 -4.58 -9.12
CA GLU A 12 -5.94 -4.57 -10.49
C GLU A 12 -6.04 -3.14 -11.05
N ILE A 13 -4.93 -2.41 -10.95
CA ILE A 13 -4.85 -1.00 -11.35
C ILE A 13 -5.10 -0.86 -12.84
N LYS A 14 -5.96 0.07 -13.22
CA LYS A 14 -6.23 0.47 -14.60
C LYS A 14 -5.46 1.73 -14.97
N TYR A 15 -5.35 1.97 -16.25
CA TYR A 15 -4.50 3.04 -16.81
C TYR A 15 -4.89 4.46 -16.40
N ASP A 16 -6.16 4.69 -16.07
CA ASP A 16 -6.74 5.98 -15.70
C ASP A 16 -7.18 6.07 -14.23
N ASP A 17 -6.86 5.06 -13.40
CA ASP A 17 -7.26 5.01 -11.99
C ASP A 17 -6.63 6.15 -11.16
N ILE A 18 -7.40 6.67 -10.23
CA ILE A 18 -6.91 7.47 -9.11
C ILE A 18 -6.55 6.52 -7.95
N CYS A 19 -5.30 6.53 -7.55
CA CYS A 19 -4.79 5.59 -6.58
C CYS A 19 -4.29 6.31 -5.31
N TYR A 20 -4.51 5.71 -4.14
CA TYR A 20 -3.90 6.15 -2.89
C TYR A 20 -2.88 5.12 -2.40
N ASP A 21 -1.72 5.59 -1.97
CA ASP A 21 -0.71 4.82 -1.24
C ASP A 21 -0.57 5.41 0.15
N ILE A 22 -1.16 4.74 1.16
CA ILE A 22 -1.23 5.22 2.53
C ILE A 22 -0.16 4.56 3.39
N GLY A 23 0.66 5.39 4.05
CA GLY A 23 1.87 4.94 4.71
C GLY A 23 2.93 4.55 3.67
N ALA A 24 3.12 5.40 2.68
CA ALA A 24 3.87 5.10 1.46
C ALA A 24 5.37 4.80 1.70
N GLY A 25 5.92 5.18 2.85
CA GLY A 25 7.30 4.89 3.23
C GLY A 25 8.30 5.42 2.21
N THR A 26 9.05 4.53 1.57
CA THR A 26 10.01 4.91 0.52
C THR A 26 9.39 5.16 -0.86
N GLY A 27 8.07 4.97 -1.00
CA GLY A 27 7.36 5.15 -2.26
C GLY A 27 7.53 4.03 -3.28
N SER A 28 8.04 2.88 -2.87
CA SER A 28 8.24 1.78 -3.80
C SER A 28 6.94 1.20 -4.37
N VAL A 29 5.85 1.27 -3.62
CA VAL A 29 4.49 0.93 -4.09
C VAL A 29 3.95 2.07 -4.94
N SER A 30 4.05 3.32 -4.46
CA SER A 30 3.62 4.52 -5.19
C SER A 30 4.16 4.56 -6.62
N VAL A 31 5.47 4.29 -6.80
CA VAL A 31 6.12 4.28 -8.11
C VAL A 31 5.53 3.19 -9.02
N GLU A 32 5.37 1.96 -8.52
CA GLU A 32 4.76 0.90 -9.34
C GLU A 32 3.31 1.20 -9.70
N MET A 33 2.52 1.75 -8.76
CA MET A 33 1.16 2.20 -9.02
C MET A 33 1.14 3.28 -10.11
N ALA A 34 2.03 4.27 -10.02
CA ALA A 34 2.13 5.38 -10.98
C ALA A 34 2.47 4.93 -12.39
N LEU A 35 3.37 3.95 -12.52
CA LEU A 35 3.73 3.37 -13.82
C LEU A 35 2.56 2.58 -14.45
N LEU A 36 1.69 1.97 -13.63
CA LEU A 36 0.51 1.24 -14.09
C LEU A 36 -0.65 2.16 -14.46
N CYS A 37 -0.93 3.20 -13.65
CA CYS A 37 -1.98 4.17 -13.92
C CYS A 37 -1.45 5.38 -14.72
N GLY A 38 -0.87 5.15 -15.89
CA GLY A 38 -0.12 6.14 -16.65
C GLY A 38 -0.86 7.45 -16.98
N LYS A 39 -2.19 7.44 -17.14
CA LYS A 39 -3.05 8.65 -17.27
C LYS A 39 -3.75 9.02 -15.96
N GLY A 40 -3.75 8.12 -15.00
CA GLY A 40 -4.28 8.37 -13.67
C GLY A 40 -3.29 9.12 -12.78
N LYS A 41 -3.54 9.08 -11.50
CA LYS A 41 -2.71 9.78 -10.51
C LYS A 41 -2.57 8.96 -9.22
N VAL A 42 -1.40 9.04 -8.60
CA VAL A 42 -1.13 8.45 -7.30
C VAL A 42 -0.99 9.54 -6.25
N TYR A 43 -1.73 9.45 -5.17
CA TYR A 43 -1.57 10.26 -3.98
C TYR A 43 -0.84 9.44 -2.93
N ALA A 44 0.44 9.76 -2.71
CA ALA A 44 1.30 9.10 -1.74
C ALA A 44 1.25 9.87 -0.41
N ILE A 45 0.61 9.29 0.60
CA ILE A 45 0.40 9.91 1.91
C ILE A 45 1.39 9.30 2.89
N GLU A 46 2.29 10.12 3.41
CA GLU A 46 3.35 9.70 4.34
C GLU A 46 3.60 10.79 5.38
N LYS A 47 3.53 10.43 6.66
CA LYS A 47 3.67 11.41 7.75
C LYS A 47 5.09 11.84 8.04
N LYS A 48 6.09 11.03 7.68
CA LYS A 48 7.49 11.32 7.94
C LYS A 48 8.09 12.09 6.78
N ALA A 49 8.55 13.31 7.04
CA ALA A 49 9.14 14.20 6.03
C ALA A 49 10.35 13.55 5.32
N GLU A 50 11.19 12.80 6.05
CA GLU A 50 12.33 12.09 5.49
C GLU A 50 11.90 11.00 4.49
N ALA A 51 10.82 10.28 4.79
CA ALA A 51 10.27 9.28 3.89
C ALA A 51 9.59 9.93 2.67
N ALA A 52 8.89 11.05 2.86
CA ALA A 52 8.31 11.84 1.76
C ALA A 52 9.40 12.32 0.77
N GLU A 53 10.57 12.71 1.25
CA GLU A 53 11.69 13.08 0.38
C GLU A 53 12.24 11.87 -0.39
N LEU A 54 12.26 10.68 0.22
CA LEU A 54 12.64 9.45 -0.49
C LEU A 54 11.63 9.09 -1.59
N ILE A 55 10.33 9.30 -1.36
CA ILE A 55 9.31 9.12 -2.41
C ILE A 55 9.63 10.01 -3.60
N LYS A 56 9.94 11.28 -3.35
CA LYS A 56 10.28 12.25 -4.41
C LYS A 56 11.50 11.82 -5.22
N GLN A 57 12.57 11.40 -4.53
CA GLN A 57 13.78 10.91 -5.19
C GLN A 57 13.50 9.66 -6.05
N ASN A 58 12.69 8.72 -5.54
CA ASN A 58 12.32 7.53 -6.29
C ASN A 58 11.39 7.87 -7.47
N ALA A 59 10.42 8.77 -7.31
CA ALA A 59 9.57 9.24 -8.39
C ALA A 59 10.40 9.83 -9.55
N LEU A 60 11.34 10.71 -9.25
CA LEU A 60 12.26 11.27 -10.24
C LEU A 60 13.11 10.20 -10.92
N LYS A 61 13.69 9.28 -10.15
CA LYS A 61 14.53 8.19 -10.66
C LYS A 61 13.83 7.27 -11.65
N PHE A 62 12.55 7.02 -11.44
CA PHE A 62 11.74 6.10 -12.25
C PHE A 62 10.79 6.83 -13.22
N HIS A 63 10.91 8.17 -13.36
CA HIS A 63 10.07 8.99 -14.23
C HIS A 63 8.55 8.79 -13.96
N ALA A 64 8.20 8.69 -12.68
CA ALA A 64 6.83 8.56 -12.20
C ALA A 64 6.26 9.95 -11.87
N ASP A 65 6.00 10.76 -12.92
CA ASP A 65 5.64 12.17 -12.79
C ASP A 65 4.19 12.41 -12.32
N ASN A 66 3.38 11.34 -12.27
CA ASN A 66 1.98 11.36 -11.84
C ASN A 66 1.78 11.02 -10.35
N ILE A 67 2.82 11.17 -9.52
CA ILE A 67 2.73 11.03 -8.07
C ILE A 67 2.61 12.41 -7.42
N GLU A 68 1.58 12.60 -6.59
CA GLU A 68 1.48 13.71 -5.66
C GLU A 68 1.79 13.23 -4.24
N ILE A 69 2.73 13.89 -3.59
CA ILE A 69 3.23 13.52 -2.27
C ILE A 69 2.59 14.41 -1.22
N ILE A 70 1.93 13.80 -0.24
CA ILE A 70 1.25 14.48 0.86
C ILE A 70 1.95 14.12 2.16
N CYS A 71 2.69 15.08 2.70
CA CYS A 71 3.38 14.91 3.98
C CYS A 71 2.40 15.16 5.13
N ALA A 72 1.59 14.17 5.45
CA ALA A 72 0.58 14.24 6.50
C ALA A 72 0.25 12.83 7.04
N ASP A 73 -0.38 12.78 8.19
CA ASP A 73 -0.94 11.51 8.71
C ASP A 73 -2.31 11.22 8.08
N ALA A 74 -2.62 9.94 7.84
CA ALA A 74 -3.95 9.53 7.43
C ALA A 74 -4.83 9.26 8.69
N PRO A 75 -6.14 9.60 8.66
CA PRO A 75 -6.92 10.00 7.49
C PRO A 75 -6.91 11.50 7.13
N ASN A 76 -6.25 12.37 7.91
CA ASN A 76 -6.28 13.83 7.70
C ASN A 76 -5.69 14.26 6.34
N GLY A 77 -4.59 13.62 5.93
CA GLY A 77 -3.95 13.89 4.64
C GLY A 77 -4.79 13.52 3.42
N MET A 78 -5.97 12.95 3.62
CA MET A 78 -6.90 12.59 2.54
C MET A 78 -7.96 13.67 2.27
N ASP A 79 -7.97 14.75 3.08
CA ASP A 79 -8.97 15.81 2.93
C ASP A 79 -8.80 16.56 1.59
N GLY A 80 -9.92 16.74 0.90
CA GLY A 80 -9.97 17.46 -0.37
C GLY A 80 -9.40 16.72 -1.59
N LEU A 81 -8.95 15.47 -1.43
CA LEU A 81 -8.50 14.66 -2.55
C LEU A 81 -9.68 14.11 -3.37
N PRO A 82 -9.49 13.87 -4.69
CA PRO A 82 -10.50 13.23 -5.51
C PRO A 82 -10.76 11.80 -5.03
N LYS A 83 -11.96 11.27 -5.26
CA LYS A 83 -12.31 9.89 -4.89
C LYS A 83 -11.32 8.89 -5.50
N ALA A 84 -10.78 7.99 -4.68
CA ALA A 84 -9.88 6.95 -5.15
C ALA A 84 -10.63 5.79 -5.81
N ASP A 85 -10.03 5.22 -6.85
CA ASP A 85 -10.47 3.95 -7.45
C ASP A 85 -9.81 2.76 -6.76
N LYS A 86 -8.55 2.92 -6.36
CA LYS A 86 -7.72 1.90 -5.73
C LYS A 86 -6.97 2.48 -4.53
N VAL A 87 -6.95 1.74 -3.43
CA VAL A 87 -6.24 2.16 -2.21
C VAL A 87 -5.32 1.04 -1.75
N PHE A 88 -4.06 1.36 -1.56
CA PHE A 88 -3.10 0.53 -0.86
C PHE A 88 -2.79 1.12 0.51
N ILE A 89 -2.76 0.28 1.55
CA ILE A 89 -2.44 0.68 2.92
C ILE A 89 -1.25 -0.15 3.40
N GLY A 90 -0.07 0.47 3.42
CA GLY A 90 1.17 -0.12 3.93
C GLY A 90 1.42 0.18 5.40
N GLY A 91 0.76 1.21 5.95
CA GLY A 91 0.80 1.59 7.37
C GLY A 91 -0.32 2.57 7.70
N SER A 92 -1.00 2.35 8.82
CA SER A 92 -2.20 3.11 9.23
C SER A 92 -2.05 3.87 10.54
N SER A 93 -0.94 3.68 11.26
CA SER A 93 -0.72 4.31 12.58
C SER A 93 -1.86 4.08 13.60
N GLY A 94 -2.61 2.97 13.46
CA GLY A 94 -3.75 2.64 14.31
C GLY A 94 -5.12 3.11 13.78
N ASN A 95 -5.17 3.92 12.73
CA ASN A 95 -6.40 4.53 12.19
C ASN A 95 -6.97 3.75 10.98
N LEU A 96 -6.77 2.43 10.94
CA LEU A 96 -7.11 1.63 9.74
C LEU A 96 -8.59 1.69 9.39
N TYR A 97 -9.47 1.58 10.39
CA TYR A 97 -10.93 1.66 10.18
C TYR A 97 -11.34 2.99 9.54
N GLU A 98 -10.92 4.10 10.16
CA GLU A 98 -11.24 5.46 9.70
C GLU A 98 -10.69 5.75 8.30
N ILE A 99 -9.52 5.19 7.99
CA ILE A 99 -8.92 5.31 6.64
C ILE A 99 -9.78 4.59 5.61
N ILE A 100 -10.16 3.32 5.86
CA ILE A 100 -10.98 2.54 4.93
C ILE A 100 -12.37 3.15 4.76
N GLU A 101 -12.99 3.60 5.86
CA GLU A 101 -14.29 4.27 5.84
C GLU A 101 -14.24 5.56 5.00
N LYS A 102 -13.21 6.40 5.21
CA LYS A 102 -13.04 7.66 4.48
C LYS A 102 -12.71 7.47 3.00
N CYS A 103 -11.96 6.44 2.65
CA CYS A 103 -11.67 6.11 1.26
C CYS A 103 -12.95 5.81 0.47
N ASP A 104 -13.88 5.10 1.07
CA ASP A 104 -15.11 4.58 0.42
C ASP A 104 -14.85 4.11 -1.03
N CYS A 105 -13.76 3.37 -1.18
CA CYS A 105 -13.22 2.91 -2.45
C CYS A 105 -13.70 1.50 -2.76
N LYS A 106 -13.84 1.14 -4.03
CA LYS A 106 -14.27 -0.22 -4.41
C LYS A 106 -13.24 -1.29 -4.09
N LYS A 107 -11.96 -0.97 -4.15
CA LYS A 107 -10.88 -1.96 -3.93
C LYS A 107 -9.79 -1.39 -3.02
N VAL A 108 -9.58 -2.07 -1.91
CA VAL A 108 -8.59 -1.72 -0.89
C VAL A 108 -7.68 -2.91 -0.62
N VAL A 109 -6.38 -2.71 -0.65
CA VAL A 109 -5.38 -3.72 -0.27
C VAL A 109 -4.60 -3.24 0.95
N VAL A 110 -4.60 -4.05 1.99
CA VAL A 110 -3.89 -3.79 3.25
C VAL A 110 -2.75 -4.80 3.40
N ASN A 111 -1.56 -4.34 3.72
CA ASN A 111 -0.47 -5.20 4.15
C ASN A 111 -0.35 -5.17 5.68
N ALA A 112 -0.43 -6.33 6.31
CA ALA A 112 -0.29 -6.49 7.75
C ALA A 112 0.88 -7.43 8.09
N ILE A 113 1.70 -7.02 9.04
CA ILE A 113 2.81 -7.82 9.57
C ILE A 113 2.52 -8.33 10.99
N THR A 114 1.42 -7.88 11.61
CA THR A 114 0.97 -8.30 12.94
C THR A 114 -0.43 -8.90 12.87
N LEU A 115 -0.76 -9.75 13.83
CA LEU A 115 -2.08 -10.36 13.94
C LEU A 115 -3.14 -9.31 14.31
N GLU A 116 -2.77 -8.30 15.07
CA GLU A 116 -3.66 -7.21 15.46
C GLU A 116 -4.09 -6.39 14.24
N THR A 117 -3.15 -6.05 13.35
CA THR A 117 -3.47 -5.34 12.09
C THR A 117 -4.32 -6.22 11.17
N LEU A 118 -4.04 -7.52 11.10
CA LEU A 118 -4.85 -8.46 10.33
C LEU A 118 -6.29 -8.50 10.85
N SER A 119 -6.48 -8.68 12.17
CA SER A 119 -7.81 -8.71 12.80
C SER A 119 -8.57 -7.41 12.57
N LEU A 120 -7.90 -6.27 12.77
CA LEU A 120 -8.50 -4.95 12.56
C LEU A 120 -8.92 -4.73 11.09
N ALA A 121 -8.11 -5.20 10.12
CA ALA A 121 -8.47 -5.12 8.71
C ALA A 121 -9.72 -5.94 8.38
N GLN A 122 -9.79 -7.17 8.87
CA GLN A 122 -10.94 -8.06 8.68
C GLN A 122 -12.22 -7.44 9.28
N GLU A 123 -12.17 -7.02 10.56
CA GLU A 123 -13.29 -6.37 11.23
C GLU A 123 -13.74 -5.08 10.52
N SER A 124 -12.78 -4.29 10.01
CA SER A 124 -13.08 -3.05 9.27
C SER A 124 -13.80 -3.35 7.97
N PHE A 125 -13.33 -4.34 7.21
CA PHE A 125 -13.97 -4.74 5.96
C PHE A 125 -15.37 -5.30 6.19
N GLU A 126 -15.57 -6.14 7.20
CA GLU A 126 -16.89 -6.67 7.56
C GLU A 126 -17.87 -5.56 7.93
N LYS A 127 -17.47 -4.64 8.82
CA LYS A 127 -18.32 -3.52 9.27
C LYS A 127 -18.67 -2.55 8.13
N LEU A 128 -17.77 -2.38 7.16
CA LEU A 128 -17.95 -1.45 6.04
C LEU A 128 -18.52 -2.11 4.78
N GLY A 129 -18.90 -3.40 4.86
CA GLY A 129 -19.60 -4.12 3.77
C GLY A 129 -18.68 -4.51 2.61
N TYR A 130 -17.39 -4.77 2.87
CA TYR A 130 -16.48 -5.35 1.89
C TYR A 130 -16.51 -6.88 1.96
N GLU A 131 -16.49 -7.52 0.82
CA GLU A 131 -16.00 -8.88 0.72
C GLU A 131 -14.47 -8.85 0.72
N TYR A 132 -13.81 -9.80 1.41
CA TYR A 132 -12.35 -9.79 1.47
C TYR A 132 -11.71 -11.16 1.35
N SER A 133 -10.47 -11.18 0.91
CA SER A 133 -9.60 -12.35 0.90
C SER A 133 -8.29 -12.05 1.63
N VAL A 134 -7.72 -13.07 2.26
CA VAL A 134 -6.42 -13.00 2.94
C VAL A 134 -5.42 -13.91 2.25
N THR A 135 -4.25 -13.39 1.95
CA THR A 135 -3.13 -14.15 1.39
C THR A 135 -1.91 -13.94 2.27
N GLN A 136 -1.30 -14.99 2.76
CA GLN A 136 -0.04 -14.90 3.48
C GLN A 136 1.14 -15.15 2.53
N ILE A 137 2.13 -14.28 2.60
CA ILE A 137 3.39 -14.42 1.86
C ILE A 137 4.51 -14.69 2.86
N CYS A 138 5.16 -15.85 2.71
CA CYS A 138 6.38 -16.21 3.42
C CYS A 138 7.53 -16.24 2.42
N ALA A 139 8.54 -15.41 2.60
CA ALA A 139 9.70 -15.34 1.73
C ALA A 139 10.99 -15.67 2.50
N SER A 140 11.89 -16.40 1.84
CA SER A 140 13.24 -16.59 2.33
C SER A 140 14.23 -16.18 1.23
N ARG A 141 15.33 -15.56 1.62
CA ARG A 141 16.34 -15.09 0.66
C ARG A 141 17.68 -15.72 0.93
N GLY A 142 18.31 -16.20 -0.13
CA GLY A 142 19.67 -16.70 -0.08
C GLY A 142 20.65 -15.53 0.10
N ARG A 143 21.57 -15.64 1.05
CA ARG A 143 22.69 -14.72 1.21
C ARG A 143 23.97 -15.47 1.55
N LYS A 144 25.10 -14.92 1.12
CA LYS A 144 26.42 -15.46 1.46
C LYS A 144 26.79 -15.06 2.89
N VAL A 145 27.10 -16.05 3.73
CA VAL A 145 27.57 -15.87 5.10
C VAL A 145 28.87 -16.66 5.25
N GLY A 146 30.01 -15.98 5.25
CA GLY A 146 31.31 -16.65 5.21
C GLY A 146 31.48 -17.50 3.95
N GLY A 147 31.71 -18.78 4.12
CA GLY A 147 31.87 -19.76 3.02
C GLY A 147 30.56 -20.44 2.59
N TYR A 148 29.40 -20.11 3.17
CA TYR A 148 28.15 -20.79 2.95
C TYR A 148 27.09 -19.88 2.31
N ASN A 149 26.17 -20.48 1.57
CA ASN A 149 24.93 -19.81 1.10
C ASN A 149 23.78 -20.21 2.04
N MET A 150 23.29 -19.26 2.81
CA MET A 150 22.24 -19.50 3.80
C MET A 150 20.91 -18.87 3.35
N MET A 151 19.81 -19.59 3.60
CA MET A 151 18.47 -19.04 3.45
C MET A 151 18.10 -18.31 4.74
N THR A 152 17.74 -17.03 4.62
CA THR A 152 17.25 -16.21 5.74
C THR A 152 15.77 -15.96 5.53
N ALA A 153 14.93 -16.43 6.46
CA ALA A 153 13.50 -16.17 6.45
C ALA A 153 13.22 -14.69 6.74
N GLN A 154 12.21 -14.15 6.08
CA GLN A 154 11.63 -12.85 6.38
C GLN A 154 10.34 -13.05 7.16
N ASN A 155 9.92 -12.04 7.92
CA ASN A 155 8.64 -12.07 8.60
C ASN A 155 7.52 -12.28 7.57
N PRO A 156 6.55 -13.17 7.87
CA PRO A 156 5.36 -13.31 7.06
C PRO A 156 4.62 -11.97 6.93
N VAL A 157 4.04 -11.72 5.77
CA VAL A 157 3.16 -10.57 5.54
C VAL A 157 1.81 -11.09 5.09
N PHE A 158 0.75 -10.60 5.72
CA PHE A 158 -0.62 -10.84 5.30
C PHE A 158 -1.04 -9.73 4.34
N ILE A 159 -1.58 -10.10 3.21
CA ILE A 159 -2.16 -9.21 2.21
C ILE A 159 -3.66 -9.43 2.26
N ILE A 160 -4.40 -8.43 2.72
CA ILE A 160 -5.86 -8.46 2.82
C ILE A 160 -6.40 -7.59 1.69
N CYS A 161 -7.17 -8.19 0.80
CA CYS A 161 -7.80 -7.49 -0.32
C CYS A 161 -9.31 -7.43 -0.08
N GLY A 162 -9.83 -6.22 0.13
CA GLY A 162 -11.25 -5.93 0.27
C GLY A 162 -11.82 -5.35 -1.02
N GLU A 163 -13.04 -5.78 -1.38
CA GLU A 163 -13.77 -5.32 -2.55
C GLU A 163 -15.24 -5.08 -2.21
N LYS A 164 -15.76 -3.91 -2.63
CA LYS A 164 -17.20 -3.62 -2.63
C LYS A 164 -17.79 -3.99 -3.98
N LEU A 165 -18.84 -4.80 -3.97
CA LEU A 165 -19.61 -5.19 -5.15
C LEU A 165 -20.47 -4.02 -5.69
#